data_5ed736f561e4eb97413959cfded8a2a6
#
_entry.id   5ed736f561e4eb97413959cfded8a2a6
#
_cell.length_a   1.000
_cell.length_b   1.000
_cell.length_c   1.000
_cell.angle_alpha   90.00
_cell.angle_beta   90.00
_cell.angle_gamma   90.00
#
_symmetry.space_group_name_H-M   'P 1'
#
loop_
_entity.id
_entity.type
_entity.pdbx_description
1 polymer ?
#
loop_
_entity_poly.entity_id
_entity_poly.type
_entity_poly.pdbx_seq_one_letter_code
_entity_poly.pdbx_strand_id
1 'polypeptide(L)'
;MVGFCNYQHLLTDWFDLDDGVCITDPPIQMSSTIIYNYYKEDHNIFDMIDATSIINEIYGDGNKYTRYLLNERVFIGNCCFIMNYGDFEKLCEFLFPILEKFDRRNNLNMNFDNYITKAKRDSRYGDVDYQCRALAYLSERLISCYIYTNMKAISVIKTGKTAE
;
A
#
# COMPACT_ATOMS: atom_id res chain seq x y z
N MET A 1 16.73 -12.35 -0.68
CA MET A 1 16.63 -12.61 -2.14
C MET A 1 15.37 -11.90 -2.62
N VAL A 2 15.51 -10.69 -3.19
CA VAL A 2 14.38 -9.92 -3.71
C VAL A 2 13.95 -10.58 -5.00
N GLY A 3 12.80 -11.26 -4.98
CA GLY A 3 12.23 -11.85 -6.19
C GLY A 3 11.71 -10.74 -7.09
N PHE A 4 12.48 -10.33 -8.07
CA PHE A 4 11.96 -9.57 -9.20
C PHE A 4 10.92 -10.43 -9.89
N CYS A 5 9.66 -9.99 -9.86
CA CYS A 5 8.61 -10.61 -10.66
C CYS A 5 9.04 -10.51 -12.13
N ASN A 6 9.30 -11.66 -12.76
CA ASN A 6 9.69 -11.67 -14.16
C ASN A 6 8.45 -11.54 -15.06
N TYR A 7 7.96 -10.31 -15.21
CA TYR A 7 6.82 -9.96 -16.07
C TYR A 7 7.21 -9.67 -17.52
N GLN A 8 8.49 -9.89 -17.91
CA GLN A 8 8.99 -9.54 -19.27
C GLN A 8 8.17 -10.17 -20.39
N HIS A 9 7.61 -11.37 -20.17
CA HIS A 9 6.78 -12.05 -21.17
C HIS A 9 5.34 -11.48 -21.25
N LEU A 10 4.94 -10.65 -20.30
CA LEU A 10 3.63 -10.00 -20.29
C LEU A 10 3.67 -8.60 -20.92
N LEU A 11 4.86 -8.02 -21.09
CA LEU A 11 5.00 -6.63 -21.55
C LEU A 11 4.75 -6.44 -23.05
N THR A 12 4.73 -7.51 -23.86
CA THR A 12 4.58 -7.40 -25.30
C THR A 12 3.15 -7.14 -25.78
N ASP A 13 2.13 -7.54 -24.97
CA ASP A 13 0.72 -7.46 -25.37
C ASP A 13 -0.11 -6.48 -24.53
N TRP A 14 0.50 -5.70 -23.61
CA TRP A 14 -0.20 -5.03 -22.54
C TRP A 14 -0.07 -3.51 -22.55
N PHE A 15 0.40 -2.93 -23.65
CA PHE A 15 0.55 -1.46 -23.78
C PHE A 15 -0.79 -0.71 -23.81
N ASP A 16 -1.92 -1.41 -24.02
CA ASP A 16 -3.26 -0.85 -24.07
C ASP A 16 -4.14 -1.42 -22.95
N LEU A 17 -3.77 -1.13 -21.68
CA LEU A 17 -4.70 -1.40 -20.58
C LEU A 17 -5.85 -0.38 -20.61
N ASP A 18 -7.07 -0.86 -20.55
CA ASP A 18 -8.26 -0.03 -20.40
C ASP A 18 -8.17 0.83 -19.12
N ASP A 19 -8.80 1.99 -19.16
CA ASP A 19 -8.93 2.86 -17.99
C ASP A 19 -9.58 2.11 -16.83
N GLY A 20 -9.02 2.28 -15.64
CA GLY A 20 -9.52 1.62 -14.44
C GLY A 20 -9.15 0.14 -14.32
N VAL A 21 -8.28 -0.40 -15.17
CA VAL A 21 -7.78 -1.78 -15.08
C VAL A 21 -6.37 -1.79 -14.48
N CYS A 22 -6.15 -2.67 -13.53
CA CYS A 22 -4.86 -2.86 -12.86
C CYS A 22 -4.51 -4.35 -12.80
N ILE A 23 -3.30 -4.68 -13.20
CA ILE A 23 -2.76 -6.03 -13.05
C ILE A 23 -1.95 -6.05 -11.78
N THR A 24 -2.18 -7.08 -10.96
CA THR A 24 -1.55 -7.21 -9.64
C THR A 24 -1.11 -8.65 -9.40
N ASP A 25 -0.24 -8.84 -8.41
CA ASP A 25 -0.12 -10.16 -7.79
C ASP A 25 -1.49 -10.61 -7.22
N PRO A 26 -1.71 -11.92 -7.06
CA PRO A 26 -2.95 -12.41 -6.45
C PRO A 26 -3.18 -11.75 -5.08
N PRO A 27 -4.38 -11.19 -4.85
CA PRO A 27 -4.70 -10.59 -3.56
C PRO A 27 -4.60 -11.62 -2.43
N ILE A 28 -4.07 -11.18 -1.30
CA ILE A 28 -3.99 -11.97 -0.08
C ILE A 28 -5.33 -11.88 0.63
N GLN A 29 -5.99 -13.02 0.84
CA GLN A 29 -7.19 -13.09 1.66
C GLN A 29 -6.78 -13.28 3.12
N MET A 30 -7.06 -12.30 3.96
CA MET A 30 -6.75 -12.33 5.38
C MET A 30 -7.79 -13.15 6.14
N SER A 31 -7.36 -13.98 7.09
CA SER A 31 -8.23 -14.84 7.91
C SER A 31 -9.02 -14.08 8.99
N SER A 32 -8.43 -13.02 9.52
CA SER A 32 -9.07 -12.13 10.50
C SER A 32 -9.06 -10.70 9.98
N THR A 33 -9.89 -9.84 10.56
CA THR A 33 -10.01 -8.45 10.12
C THR A 33 -8.69 -7.81 9.74
N ILE A 34 -8.49 -7.57 8.50
CA ILE A 34 -8.10 -6.34 7.92
C ILE A 34 -6.66 -5.95 8.13
N ILE A 35 -6.20 -5.38 7.09
CA ILE A 35 -5.05 -4.50 6.98
C ILE A 35 -4.74 -3.75 8.28
N TYR A 36 -5.73 -3.28 9.01
CA TYR A 36 -5.59 -2.63 10.30
C TYR A 36 -5.01 -3.54 11.38
N ASN A 37 -5.52 -4.77 11.55
CA ASN A 37 -4.97 -5.73 12.52
C ASN A 37 -3.62 -6.29 12.06
N TYR A 38 -3.47 -6.55 10.76
CA TYR A 38 -2.21 -6.97 10.19
C TYR A 38 -1.11 -5.91 10.36
N TYR A 39 -1.46 -4.62 10.16
CA TYR A 39 -0.53 -3.53 10.43
C TYR A 39 -0.12 -3.48 11.91
N LYS A 40 -1.06 -3.70 12.82
CA LYS A 40 -0.83 -3.70 14.25
C LYS A 40 0.12 -4.81 14.73
N GLU A 41 0.18 -5.94 14.04
CA GLU A 41 1.05 -7.06 14.44
C GLU A 41 2.53 -6.71 14.30
N ASP A 42 2.89 -5.99 13.23
CA ASP A 42 4.28 -5.75 12.85
C ASP A 42 4.70 -4.29 12.94
N HIS A 43 3.76 -3.34 13.05
CA HIS A 43 4.01 -1.91 12.96
C HIS A 43 3.28 -1.11 14.05
N ASN A 44 3.66 0.16 14.20
CA ASN A 44 2.98 1.06 15.12
C ASN A 44 1.57 1.40 14.61
N ILE A 45 0.56 0.90 15.31
CA ILE A 45 -0.85 1.11 14.96
C ILE A 45 -1.25 2.60 14.89
N PHE A 46 -0.58 3.47 15.65
CA PHE A 46 -0.86 4.91 15.59
C PHE A 46 -0.56 5.52 14.22
N ASP A 47 0.36 4.95 13.45
CA ASP A 47 0.62 5.39 12.08
C ASP A 47 -0.60 5.17 11.18
N MET A 48 -1.28 4.03 11.34
CA MET A 48 -2.51 3.74 10.60
C MET A 48 -3.69 4.59 11.08
N ILE A 49 -3.79 4.87 12.38
CA ILE A 49 -4.80 5.78 12.94
C ILE A 49 -4.62 7.18 12.36
N ASP A 50 -3.39 7.69 12.33
CA ASP A 50 -3.07 8.99 11.73
C ASP A 50 -3.39 9.03 10.24
N ALA A 51 -2.99 8.01 9.48
CA ALA A 51 -3.29 7.92 8.05
C ALA A 51 -4.80 7.90 7.80
N THR A 52 -5.57 7.15 8.59
CA THR A 52 -7.03 7.10 8.50
C THR A 52 -7.66 8.46 8.82
N SER A 53 -7.17 9.15 9.85
CA SER A 53 -7.61 10.51 10.18
C SER A 53 -7.34 11.49 9.04
N ILE A 54 -6.15 11.41 8.43
CA ILE A 54 -5.77 12.25 7.29
C ILE A 54 -6.68 12.00 6.08
N ILE A 55 -7.00 10.73 5.80
CA ILE A 55 -7.92 10.36 4.72
C ILE A 55 -9.31 10.98 4.97
N ASN A 56 -9.81 10.91 6.21
CA ASN A 56 -11.10 11.53 6.55
C ASN A 56 -11.08 13.06 6.41
N GLU A 57 -9.96 13.72 6.74
CA GLU A 57 -9.81 15.17 6.54
C GLU A 57 -9.80 15.56 5.05
N ILE A 58 -9.30 14.70 4.16
CA ILE A 58 -9.23 14.97 2.72
C ILE A 58 -10.54 14.60 2.01
N TYR A 59 -11.13 13.45 2.36
CA TYR A 59 -12.25 12.86 1.61
C TYR A 59 -13.58 12.82 2.38
N GLY A 60 -13.60 13.33 3.60
CA GLY A 60 -14.78 13.29 4.50
C GLY A 60 -14.92 11.98 5.25
N ASP A 61 -15.70 12.00 6.31
CA ASP A 61 -15.98 10.82 7.13
C ASP A 61 -16.76 9.74 6.36
N GLY A 62 -16.47 8.48 6.65
CA GLY A 62 -17.16 7.34 6.04
C GLY A 62 -16.89 7.15 4.55
N ASN A 63 -15.82 7.77 4.02
CA ASN A 63 -15.39 7.59 2.63
C ASN A 63 -14.99 6.13 2.34
N LYS A 64 -14.91 5.78 1.06
CA LYS A 64 -14.61 4.40 0.62
C LYS A 64 -13.23 3.90 1.06
N TYR A 65 -12.24 4.78 1.15
CA TYR A 65 -10.88 4.43 1.52
C TYR A 65 -10.77 4.05 2.99
N THR A 66 -11.35 4.88 3.88
CA THR A 66 -11.41 4.55 5.32
C THR A 66 -12.21 3.27 5.55
N ARG A 67 -13.32 3.08 4.83
CA ARG A 67 -14.10 1.83 4.94
C ARG A 67 -13.28 0.62 4.53
N TYR A 68 -12.49 0.72 3.46
CA TYR A 68 -11.58 -0.36 3.05
C TYR A 68 -10.58 -0.67 4.17
N LEU A 69 -9.84 0.34 4.65
CA LEU A 69 -8.83 0.16 5.69
C LEU A 69 -9.39 -0.42 6.99
N LEU A 70 -10.64 -0.17 7.32
CA LEU A 70 -11.27 -0.63 8.56
C LEU A 70 -12.03 -1.96 8.41
N ASN A 71 -12.53 -2.32 7.24
CA ASN A 71 -13.49 -3.43 7.10
C ASN A 71 -13.08 -4.52 6.12
N GLU A 72 -12.18 -4.27 5.17
CA GLU A 72 -11.87 -5.28 4.16
C GLU A 72 -10.82 -6.29 4.63
N ARG A 73 -10.83 -7.48 4.06
CA ARG A 73 -9.90 -8.58 4.33
C ARG A 73 -9.02 -8.92 3.13
N VAL A 74 -9.10 -8.14 2.08
CA VAL A 74 -8.36 -8.34 0.84
C VAL A 74 -7.20 -7.37 0.80
N PHE A 75 -5.98 -7.86 0.64
CA PHE A 75 -4.77 -7.08 0.58
C PHE A 75 -4.00 -7.37 -0.69
N ILE A 76 -3.68 -6.32 -1.46
CA ILE A 76 -2.82 -6.36 -2.63
C ILE A 76 -1.43 -5.91 -2.18
N GLY A 77 -0.58 -6.87 -1.82
CA GLY A 77 0.74 -6.61 -1.24
C GLY A 77 1.82 -6.35 -2.29
N ASN A 78 3.03 -6.15 -1.78
CA ASN A 78 4.29 -6.06 -2.54
C ASN A 78 4.44 -4.85 -3.48
N CYS A 79 3.49 -3.94 -3.57
CA CYS A 79 3.50 -2.80 -4.50
C CYS A 79 3.81 -3.21 -5.96
N CYS A 80 3.45 -4.45 -6.34
CA CYS A 80 3.65 -4.97 -7.69
C CYS A 80 2.37 -4.83 -8.48
N PHE A 81 2.34 -3.83 -9.36
CA PHE A 81 1.17 -3.57 -10.21
C PHE A 81 1.58 -3.01 -11.57
N ILE A 82 0.69 -3.18 -12.55
CA ILE A 82 0.78 -2.55 -13.87
C ILE A 82 -0.57 -1.87 -14.13
N MET A 83 -0.55 -0.61 -14.48
CA MET A 83 -1.72 0.18 -14.86
C MET A 83 -1.35 1.19 -15.95
N ASN A 84 -2.33 1.80 -16.60
CA ASN A 84 -2.04 2.87 -17.56
C ASN A 84 -1.51 4.13 -16.85
N TYR A 85 -0.91 5.04 -17.62
CA TYR A 85 -0.28 6.23 -17.07
C TYR A 85 -1.28 7.17 -16.37
N GLY A 86 -2.47 7.37 -16.94
CA GLY A 86 -3.49 8.24 -16.36
C GLY A 86 -4.04 7.72 -15.02
N ASP A 87 -4.14 6.41 -14.85
CA ASP A 87 -4.53 5.81 -13.58
C ASP A 87 -3.39 5.86 -12.55
N PHE A 88 -2.13 5.77 -13.01
CA PHE A 88 -0.97 5.98 -12.14
C PHE A 88 -0.89 7.42 -11.62
N GLU A 89 -1.18 8.42 -12.46
CA GLU A 89 -1.26 9.82 -12.00
C GLU A 89 -2.33 9.99 -10.91
N LYS A 90 -3.53 9.43 -11.10
CA LYS A 90 -4.59 9.45 -10.08
C LYS A 90 -4.21 8.73 -8.79
N LEU A 91 -3.46 7.62 -8.89
CA LEU A 91 -2.89 6.96 -7.71
C LEU A 91 -1.92 7.89 -6.97
N CYS A 92 -1.05 8.59 -7.69
CA CYS A 92 -0.12 9.56 -7.10
C CYS A 92 -0.85 10.72 -6.44
N GLU A 93 -1.90 11.26 -7.05
CA GLU A 93 -2.75 12.32 -6.48
C GLU A 93 -3.47 11.88 -5.21
N PHE A 94 -3.79 10.60 -5.09
CA PHE A 94 -4.33 10.03 -3.85
C PHE A 94 -3.24 9.85 -2.79
N LEU A 95 -2.12 9.23 -3.17
CA LEU A 95 -1.11 8.72 -2.26
C LEU A 95 -0.27 9.83 -1.61
N PHE A 96 0.30 10.71 -2.43
CA PHE A 96 1.28 11.68 -1.95
C PHE A 96 0.74 12.70 -0.96
N PRO A 97 -0.47 13.30 -1.14
CA PRO A 97 -1.00 14.22 -0.14
C PRO A 97 -1.20 13.58 1.24
N ILE A 98 -1.53 12.29 1.29
CA ILE A 98 -1.70 11.57 2.55
C ILE A 98 -0.34 11.36 3.22
N LEU A 99 0.67 10.91 2.47
CA LEU A 99 2.01 10.66 3.00
C LEU A 99 2.71 11.95 3.44
N GLU A 100 2.62 13.03 2.66
CA GLU A 100 3.17 14.33 3.05
C GLU A 100 2.51 14.90 4.31
N LYS A 101 1.19 14.75 4.42
CA LYS A 101 0.46 15.22 5.60
C LYS A 101 0.80 14.38 6.83
N PHE A 102 1.00 13.07 6.65
CA PHE A 102 1.49 12.18 7.71
C PHE A 102 2.89 12.59 8.17
N ASP A 103 3.81 12.81 7.23
CA ASP A 103 5.18 13.25 7.51
C ASP A 103 5.21 14.53 8.34
N ARG A 104 4.45 15.55 7.91
CA ARG A 104 4.35 16.84 8.61
C ARG A 104 3.72 16.71 9.98
N ARG A 105 2.64 15.94 10.13
CA ARG A 105 1.93 15.72 11.40
C ARG A 105 2.81 15.06 12.45
N ASN A 106 3.68 14.16 12.02
CA ASN A 106 4.61 13.45 12.88
C ASN A 106 5.96 14.19 13.03
N ASN A 107 6.12 15.40 12.48
CA ASN A 107 7.34 16.21 12.50
C ASN A 107 8.56 15.47 11.94
N LEU A 108 8.36 14.64 10.92
CA LEU A 108 9.44 13.86 10.31
C LEU A 108 10.23 14.71 9.30
N ASN A 109 9.56 15.65 8.61
CA ASN A 109 10.14 16.68 7.71
C ASN A 109 11.05 16.08 6.63
N MET A 110 10.73 14.89 6.12
CA MET A 110 11.55 14.11 5.19
C MET A 110 13.01 13.96 5.65
N ASN A 111 13.24 14.00 6.97
CA ASN A 111 14.57 13.93 7.59
C ASN A 111 14.80 12.54 8.19
N PHE A 112 15.85 11.85 7.73
CA PHE A 112 16.17 10.49 8.14
C PHE A 112 16.34 10.33 9.66
N ASP A 113 17.00 11.30 10.32
CA ASP A 113 17.23 11.26 11.77
C ASP A 113 15.91 11.32 12.57
N ASN A 114 14.90 12.03 12.05
CA ASN A 114 13.58 12.09 12.64
C ASN A 114 12.86 10.73 12.51
N TYR A 115 13.00 10.05 11.37
CA TYR A 115 12.48 8.67 11.18
C TYR A 115 13.15 7.69 12.12
N ILE A 116 14.46 7.78 12.30
CA ILE A 116 15.20 6.96 13.28
C ILE A 116 14.74 7.26 14.70
N THR A 117 14.54 8.53 15.04
CA THR A 117 14.04 8.93 16.37
C THR A 117 12.63 8.37 16.63
N LYS A 118 11.75 8.42 15.63
CA LYS A 118 10.44 7.80 15.70
C LYS A 118 10.54 6.28 15.86
N ALA A 119 11.37 5.63 15.05
CA ALA A 119 11.59 4.19 15.08
C ALA A 119 12.10 3.68 16.45
N LYS A 120 12.98 4.44 17.12
CA LYS A 120 13.43 4.12 18.49
C LYS A 120 12.28 4.08 19.50
N ARG A 121 11.29 4.97 19.35
CA ARG A 121 10.07 4.94 20.19
C ARG A 121 9.17 3.76 19.87
N ASP A 122 9.21 3.29 18.61
CA ASP A 122 8.36 2.22 18.08
C ASP A 122 9.06 0.84 18.12
N SER A 123 10.24 0.75 18.74
CA SER A 123 11.10 -0.46 18.76
C SER A 123 10.43 -1.72 19.34
N ARG A 124 9.33 -1.57 20.07
CA ARG A 124 8.48 -2.69 20.53
C ARG A 124 7.85 -3.52 19.41
N TYR A 125 7.80 -2.99 18.17
CA TYR A 125 7.23 -3.64 16.99
C TYR A 125 8.29 -4.25 16.06
N GLY A 126 9.58 -4.10 16.38
CA GLY A 126 10.71 -4.57 15.59
C GLY A 126 11.95 -3.73 15.84
N ASP A 127 12.99 -3.99 15.08
CA ASP A 127 14.20 -3.18 15.19
C ASP A 127 14.03 -1.77 14.57
N VAL A 128 14.99 -0.89 14.85
CA VAL A 128 14.97 0.50 14.41
C VAL A 128 15.04 0.60 12.88
N ASP A 129 15.86 -0.25 12.23
CA ASP A 129 16.03 -0.25 10.78
C ASP A 129 14.76 -0.72 10.07
N TYR A 130 13.98 -1.55 10.73
CA TYR A 130 12.67 -1.96 10.24
C TYR A 130 11.66 -0.83 10.41
N GLN A 131 11.53 -0.27 11.61
CA GLN A 131 10.49 0.72 11.93
C GLN A 131 10.73 2.11 11.32
N CYS A 132 11.96 2.46 10.92
CA CYS A 132 12.22 3.73 10.23
C CYS A 132 11.56 3.83 8.84
N ARG A 133 11.02 2.73 8.31
CA ARG A 133 10.33 2.66 7.02
C ARG A 133 8.81 2.85 7.09
N ALA A 134 8.31 3.57 8.11
CA ALA A 134 6.88 3.76 8.35
C ALA A 134 6.09 4.23 7.10
N LEU A 135 6.64 5.18 6.32
CA LEU A 135 6.01 5.63 5.07
C LEU A 135 5.91 4.52 4.02
N ALA A 136 6.91 3.63 3.92
CA ALA A 136 6.87 2.52 2.97
C ALA A 136 5.75 1.53 3.34
N TYR A 137 5.58 1.23 4.62
CA TYR A 137 4.51 0.35 5.09
C TYR A 137 3.13 0.96 4.91
N LEU A 138 2.98 2.27 5.18
CA LEU A 138 1.74 2.99 4.89
C LEU A 138 1.45 3.02 3.38
N SER A 139 2.46 3.31 2.55
CA SER A 139 2.30 3.35 1.09
C SER A 139 1.75 2.04 0.54
N GLU A 140 2.26 0.91 0.99
CA GLU A 140 1.79 -0.40 0.54
C GLU A 140 0.29 -0.60 0.83
N ARG A 141 -0.19 -0.21 2.01
CA ARG A 141 -1.61 -0.32 2.39
C ARG A 141 -2.48 0.68 1.65
N LEU A 142 -1.98 1.88 1.42
CA LEU A 142 -2.68 2.93 0.67
C LEU A 142 -2.79 2.59 -0.82
N ILE A 143 -1.74 2.04 -1.43
CA ILE A 143 -1.77 1.55 -2.81
C ILE A 143 -2.80 0.42 -2.95
N SER A 144 -2.77 -0.56 -2.06
CA SER A 144 -3.77 -1.63 -2.01
C SER A 144 -5.19 -1.07 -1.88
N CYS A 145 -5.38 -0.10 -0.97
CA CYS A 145 -6.64 0.59 -0.78
C CYS A 145 -7.13 1.27 -2.06
N TYR A 146 -6.25 2.00 -2.73
CA TYR A 146 -6.59 2.71 -3.96
C TYR A 146 -6.98 1.75 -5.07
N ILE A 147 -6.18 0.73 -5.34
CA ILE A 147 -6.44 -0.27 -6.39
C ILE A 147 -7.78 -0.97 -6.11
N TYR A 148 -7.99 -1.46 -4.90
CA TYR A 148 -9.23 -2.17 -4.52
C TYR A 148 -10.48 -1.30 -4.68
N THR A 149 -10.39 -0.02 -4.33
CA THR A 149 -11.57 0.87 -4.29
C THR A 149 -11.86 1.59 -5.60
N ASN A 150 -10.89 1.70 -6.52
CA ASN A 150 -11.03 2.50 -7.73
C ASN A 150 -10.85 1.71 -9.02
N MET A 151 -10.27 0.50 -8.97
CA MET A 151 -9.84 -0.21 -10.16
C MET A 151 -10.39 -1.63 -10.19
N LYS A 152 -10.46 -2.20 -11.38
CA LYS A 152 -10.67 -3.62 -11.59
C LYS A 152 -9.31 -4.32 -11.56
N ALA A 153 -8.99 -4.96 -10.44
CA ALA A 153 -7.76 -5.74 -10.32
C ALA A 153 -7.89 -7.07 -11.06
N ILE A 154 -6.90 -7.37 -11.90
CA ILE A 154 -6.74 -8.65 -12.60
C ILE A 154 -5.49 -9.31 -12.06
N SER A 155 -5.63 -10.50 -11.48
CA SER A 155 -4.48 -11.25 -10.97
C SER A 155 -3.84 -12.10 -12.04
N VAL A 156 -2.52 -12.02 -12.15
CA VAL A 156 -1.76 -12.95 -12.97
C VAL A 156 -1.49 -14.22 -12.18
N ILE A 157 -2.24 -15.26 -12.48
CA ILE A 157 -1.94 -16.60 -11.93
C ILE A 157 -0.67 -17.09 -12.63
N LYS A 158 0.42 -17.31 -11.90
CA LYS A 158 1.57 -18.04 -12.41
C LYS A 158 1.11 -19.46 -12.75
N THR A 159 0.78 -19.71 -14.00
CA THR A 159 0.67 -21.10 -14.48
C THR A 159 2.09 -21.64 -14.51
N GLY A 160 2.49 -22.33 -13.44
CA GLY A 160 3.73 -23.10 -13.42
C GLY A 160 3.63 -24.19 -14.47
N LYS A 161 4.18 -23.93 -15.68
CA LYS A 161 4.61 -25.03 -16.52
C LYS A 161 5.87 -25.58 -15.84
N THR A 162 5.70 -26.68 -15.12
CA THR A 162 6.84 -27.59 -14.87
C THR A 162 7.44 -27.91 -16.22
N ALA A 163 8.69 -27.45 -16.44
CA ALA A 163 9.47 -27.96 -17.54
C ALA A 163 9.68 -29.47 -17.31
N GLU A 164 9.17 -30.27 -18.21
CA GLU A 164 9.58 -31.66 -18.40
C GLU A 164 10.98 -31.72 -18.99
#